data_e67b33b382459d9752301bb7491bbc1d
#
_entry.id   e67b33b382459d9752301bb7491bbc1d
#
_cell.length_a   1.000
_cell.length_b   1.000
_cell.length_c   1.000
_cell.angle_alpha   90.00
_cell.angle_beta   90.00
_cell.angle_gamma   90.00
#
_symmetry.space_group_name_H-M   'P 1'
#
loop_
_entity.id
_entity.type
_entity.pdbx_description
1 polymer ?
#
loop_
_entity_poly.entity_id
_entity_poly.type
_entity_poly.pdbx_seq_one_letter_code
_entity_poly.pdbx_strand_id
1 'polypeptide(L)'
;MVWVEGKKFTMGSQEQCNTNDAQPFHPVEVKGFWMDETEVTNDQFTSFVNATGYVTLAERPVDWEEMKKLVPPGTPKPAANLLLPGSLVFTPPRQPVMLNDYSQWWAWVTGADWKHPQGPDSSIEKLGNHPVVHIAFEDAQAYAQWAGKRLPTEAEYELAARGGLEKKEYAWGDELTPNGKFMANYFQGAFPYLNSGDDGFIGTSPVKSFSPN
;
A
#
# COMPACT_ATOMS: atom_id res chain seq x y z
N MET A 1 11.71 6.07 14.01
CA MET A 1 11.78 7.22 13.07
C MET A 1 13.22 7.58 12.82
N VAL A 2 13.54 7.94 11.59
CA VAL A 2 14.84 8.45 11.14
C VAL A 2 14.68 9.91 10.71
N TRP A 3 15.76 10.69 10.84
CA TRP A 3 15.81 12.05 10.32
C TRP A 3 16.18 11.99 8.84
N VAL A 4 15.34 12.59 7.99
CA VAL A 4 15.62 12.80 6.57
C VAL A 4 16.08 14.24 6.40
N GLU A 5 17.32 14.41 5.92
CA GLU A 5 17.90 15.73 5.71
C GLU A 5 17.18 16.46 4.57
N GLY A 6 16.80 17.72 4.85
CA GLY A 6 16.16 18.55 3.84
C GLY A 6 17.12 18.96 2.74
N LYS A 7 16.67 18.89 1.50
CA LYS A 7 17.47 19.32 0.33
C LYS A 7 16.63 19.67 -0.88
N LYS A 8 17.28 20.27 -1.87
CA LYS A 8 16.77 20.32 -3.24
C LYS A 8 17.09 19.01 -3.94
N PHE A 9 16.11 18.42 -4.61
CA PHE A 9 16.27 17.20 -5.40
C PHE A 9 15.41 17.26 -6.66
N THR A 10 15.64 16.34 -7.58
CA THR A 10 14.84 16.20 -8.78
C THR A 10 13.77 15.17 -8.55
N MET A 11 12.53 15.61 -8.42
CA MET A 11 11.33 14.77 -8.22
C MET A 11 10.79 14.30 -9.58
N GLY A 12 10.17 13.13 -9.60
CA GLY A 12 9.49 12.60 -10.78
C GLY A 12 10.29 11.58 -11.57
N SER A 13 9.87 11.36 -12.83
CA SER A 13 10.48 10.42 -13.76
C SER A 13 10.58 10.99 -15.18
N GLN A 14 11.54 10.52 -15.98
CA GLN A 14 11.63 10.79 -17.42
C GLN A 14 11.06 9.64 -18.26
N GLU A 15 11.02 8.45 -17.72
CA GLU A 15 10.54 7.30 -18.45
C GLU A 15 9.02 7.29 -18.53
N GLN A 16 8.49 6.71 -19.59
CA GLN A 16 7.07 6.44 -19.73
C GLN A 16 6.67 5.31 -18.77
N CYS A 17 6.66 5.63 -17.45
CA CYS A 17 5.83 4.87 -16.56
C CYS A 17 4.41 4.87 -17.13
N ASN A 18 3.66 3.80 -16.95
CA ASN A 18 2.28 3.68 -17.41
C ASN A 18 1.33 4.76 -16.85
N THR A 19 1.84 5.68 -16.05
CA THR A 19 1.14 6.82 -15.46
C THR A 19 1.90 8.10 -15.80
N ASN A 20 1.20 9.08 -16.40
CA ASN A 20 1.78 10.39 -16.74
C ASN A 20 1.92 11.33 -15.54
N ASP A 21 1.49 10.92 -14.35
CA ASP A 21 1.44 11.71 -13.12
C ASP A 21 2.82 11.92 -12.48
N ALA A 22 3.78 11.00 -12.72
CA ALA A 22 5.16 11.14 -12.26
C ALA A 22 6.06 11.98 -13.18
N GLN A 23 5.55 12.55 -14.26
CA GLN A 23 6.31 13.31 -15.26
C GLN A 23 5.95 14.81 -15.24
N PRO A 24 6.87 15.68 -15.65
CA PRO A 24 8.30 15.47 -15.94
C PRO A 24 9.17 15.55 -14.69
N PHE A 25 10.45 15.27 -14.81
CA PHE A 25 11.41 15.68 -13.77
C PHE A 25 11.34 17.17 -13.50
N HIS A 26 11.22 17.54 -12.22
CA HIS A 26 11.19 18.93 -11.79
C HIS A 26 11.90 19.11 -10.45
N PRO A 27 12.53 20.28 -10.21
CA PRO A 27 13.22 20.54 -8.95
C PRO A 27 12.22 20.84 -7.84
N VAL A 28 12.40 20.19 -6.69
CA VAL A 28 11.63 20.43 -5.48
C VAL A 28 12.57 20.67 -4.31
N GLU A 29 12.20 21.56 -3.39
CA GLU A 29 12.93 21.79 -2.15
C GLU A 29 12.08 21.31 -0.98
N VAL A 30 12.62 20.39 -0.19
CA VAL A 30 11.98 19.80 0.99
C VAL A 30 12.81 20.17 2.22
N LYS A 31 12.14 20.59 3.29
CA LYS A 31 12.79 20.80 4.60
C LYS A 31 13.02 19.45 5.27
N GLY A 32 14.01 19.37 6.18
CA GLY A 32 14.26 18.17 6.97
C GLY A 32 13.04 17.76 7.82
N PHE A 33 12.82 16.47 7.95
CA PHE A 33 11.67 15.90 8.66
C PHE A 33 12.00 14.52 9.25
N TRP A 34 11.19 14.11 10.22
CA TRP A 34 11.24 12.76 10.78
C TRP A 34 10.29 11.83 10.02
N MET A 35 10.78 10.64 9.65
CA MET A 35 9.97 9.61 8.98
C MET A 35 10.09 8.27 9.71
N ASP A 36 9.02 7.48 9.72
CA ASP A 36 9.10 6.10 10.18
C ASP A 36 9.96 5.29 9.22
N GLU A 37 10.74 4.37 9.76
CA GLU A 37 11.66 3.53 8.99
C GLU A 37 10.94 2.45 8.20
N THR A 38 9.70 2.15 8.57
CA THR A 38 8.91 1.05 8.02
C THR A 38 7.45 1.49 7.88
N GLU A 39 6.71 0.71 7.15
CA GLU A 39 5.26 0.74 7.15
C GLU A 39 4.73 0.53 8.59
N VAL A 40 3.52 1.01 8.86
CA VAL A 40 2.82 0.75 10.13
C VAL A 40 2.48 -0.74 10.22
N THR A 41 2.91 -1.38 11.30
CA THR A 41 2.69 -2.80 11.51
C THR A 41 1.32 -3.10 12.13
N ASN A 42 0.88 -4.37 12.02
CA ASN A 42 -0.34 -4.84 12.66
C ASN A 42 -0.33 -4.61 14.18
N ASP A 43 0.80 -4.82 14.88
CA ASP A 43 0.92 -4.57 16.32
C ASP A 43 0.75 -3.09 16.67
N GLN A 44 1.34 -2.20 15.85
CA GLN A 44 1.21 -0.75 16.05
C GLN A 44 -0.24 -0.30 15.80
N PHE A 45 -0.87 -0.78 14.73
CA PHE A 45 -2.25 -0.45 14.43
C PHE A 45 -3.23 -1.02 15.46
N THR A 46 -2.97 -2.24 15.95
CA THR A 46 -3.71 -2.84 17.07
C THR A 46 -3.66 -1.96 18.31
N SER A 47 -2.49 -1.40 18.63
CA SER A 47 -2.33 -0.49 19.76
C SER A 47 -3.19 0.77 19.61
N PHE A 48 -3.26 1.33 18.41
CA PHE A 48 -4.11 2.47 18.08
C PHE A 48 -5.60 2.13 18.27
N VAL A 49 -6.05 1.03 17.67
CA VAL A 49 -7.46 0.61 17.75
C VAL A 49 -7.85 0.31 19.20
N ASN A 50 -7.00 -0.38 19.96
CA ASN A 50 -7.26 -0.67 21.38
C ASN A 50 -7.36 0.60 22.25
N ALA A 51 -6.55 1.62 21.93
CA ALA A 51 -6.54 2.88 22.68
C ALA A 51 -7.73 3.79 22.35
N THR A 52 -8.28 3.70 21.14
CA THR A 52 -9.25 4.67 20.62
C THR A 52 -10.64 4.10 20.34
N GLY A 53 -10.75 2.77 20.17
CA GLY A 53 -11.96 2.13 19.65
C GLY A 53 -12.24 2.47 18.18
N TYR A 54 -11.22 2.88 17.42
CA TYR A 54 -11.39 3.26 16.01
C TYR A 54 -11.94 2.11 15.18
N VAL A 55 -12.87 2.42 14.27
CA VAL A 55 -13.46 1.48 13.33
C VAL A 55 -13.05 1.92 11.92
N THR A 56 -12.31 1.07 11.21
CA THR A 56 -11.78 1.37 9.87
C THR A 56 -12.89 1.42 8.82
N LEU A 57 -12.58 2.01 7.66
CA LEU A 57 -13.53 2.07 6.54
C LEU A 57 -13.99 0.67 6.11
N ALA A 58 -13.11 -0.31 6.08
CA ALA A 58 -13.42 -1.70 5.73
C ALA A 58 -14.37 -2.39 6.72
N GLU A 59 -14.42 -1.93 7.96
CA GLU A 59 -15.33 -2.44 9.01
C GLU A 59 -16.71 -1.76 9.00
N ARG A 60 -16.93 -0.74 8.14
CA ARG A 60 -18.19 0.01 8.03
C ARG A 60 -19.03 -0.46 6.84
N PRO A 61 -20.36 -0.46 6.93
CA PRO A 61 -21.20 -0.67 5.75
C PRO A 61 -20.94 0.41 4.68
N VAL A 62 -20.98 0.01 3.42
CA VAL A 62 -20.81 0.94 2.30
C VAL A 62 -22.03 1.88 2.24
N ASP A 63 -21.81 3.18 2.37
CA ASP A 63 -22.84 4.19 2.12
C ASP A 63 -23.00 4.39 0.61
N TRP A 64 -24.08 3.84 0.06
CA TRP A 64 -24.38 3.99 -1.35
C TRP A 64 -24.66 5.44 -1.77
N GLU A 65 -25.24 6.27 -0.88
CA GLU A 65 -25.56 7.65 -1.21
C GLU A 65 -24.29 8.50 -1.36
N GLU A 66 -23.23 8.17 -0.62
CA GLU A 66 -21.92 8.79 -0.81
C GLU A 66 -21.18 8.17 -2.00
N MET A 67 -21.18 6.83 -2.13
CA MET A 67 -20.47 6.13 -3.19
C MET A 67 -21.00 6.51 -4.58
N LYS A 68 -22.30 6.68 -4.74
CA LYS A 68 -22.89 7.06 -6.04
C LYS A 68 -22.44 8.41 -6.57
N LYS A 69 -21.87 9.28 -5.72
CA LYS A 69 -21.27 10.57 -6.14
C LYS A 69 -19.93 10.39 -6.84
N LEU A 70 -19.26 9.25 -6.62
CA LEU A 70 -17.92 8.93 -7.11
C LEU A 70 -17.92 8.03 -8.35
N VAL A 71 -19.08 7.50 -8.74
CA VAL A 71 -19.24 6.64 -9.91
C VAL A 71 -19.99 7.34 -11.03
N PRO A 72 -19.91 6.88 -12.31
CA PRO A 72 -20.63 7.49 -13.42
C PRO A 72 -22.13 7.63 -13.14
N PRO A 73 -22.76 8.74 -13.57
CA PRO A 73 -24.21 8.92 -13.46
C PRO A 73 -24.99 7.76 -14.08
N GLY A 74 -26.02 7.28 -13.36
CA GLY A 74 -26.83 6.15 -13.81
C GLY A 74 -26.27 4.78 -13.43
N THR A 75 -25.14 4.70 -12.73
CA THR A 75 -24.62 3.42 -12.19
C THR A 75 -25.68 2.81 -11.26
N PRO A 76 -26.10 1.55 -11.50
CA PRO A 76 -27.11 0.91 -10.67
C PRO A 76 -26.58 0.62 -9.27
N LYS A 77 -27.48 0.66 -8.27
CA LYS A 77 -27.12 0.29 -6.91
C LYS A 77 -26.64 -1.17 -6.88
N PRO A 78 -25.48 -1.46 -6.29
CA PRO A 78 -24.98 -2.84 -6.14
C PRO A 78 -25.93 -3.71 -5.32
N ALA A 79 -25.80 -5.03 -5.45
CA ALA A 79 -26.50 -5.98 -4.60
C ALA A 79 -26.17 -5.75 -3.13
N ALA A 80 -27.12 -6.03 -2.23
CA ALA A 80 -26.99 -5.70 -0.80
C ALA A 80 -25.75 -6.32 -0.14
N ASN A 81 -25.34 -7.51 -0.57
CA ASN A 81 -24.13 -8.19 -0.07
C ASN A 81 -22.83 -7.46 -0.43
N LEU A 82 -22.81 -6.66 -1.51
CA LEU A 82 -21.66 -5.84 -1.90
C LEU A 82 -21.60 -4.49 -1.15
N LEU A 83 -22.61 -4.20 -0.34
CA LEU A 83 -22.68 -3.02 0.53
C LEU A 83 -22.39 -3.36 1.99
N LEU A 84 -22.16 -4.64 2.30
CA LEU A 84 -21.70 -5.07 3.61
C LEU A 84 -20.23 -4.66 3.82
N PRO A 85 -19.80 -4.48 5.10
CA PRO A 85 -18.39 -4.25 5.41
C PRO A 85 -17.47 -5.28 4.73
N GLY A 86 -16.37 -4.83 4.19
CA GLY A 86 -15.44 -5.68 3.48
C GLY A 86 -14.37 -4.89 2.74
N SER A 87 -13.56 -5.58 1.99
CA SER A 87 -12.48 -4.98 1.20
C SER A 87 -12.20 -5.80 -0.06
N LEU A 88 -11.44 -5.21 -0.99
CA LEU A 88 -10.89 -5.92 -2.13
C LEU A 88 -9.72 -6.80 -1.67
N VAL A 89 -9.80 -8.08 -1.97
CA VAL A 89 -8.76 -9.08 -1.67
C VAL A 89 -8.16 -9.57 -2.96
N PHE A 90 -6.82 -9.64 -3.02
CA PHE A 90 -6.12 -10.26 -4.13
C PHE A 90 -6.40 -11.77 -4.13
N THR A 91 -7.04 -12.22 -5.20
CA THR A 91 -7.47 -13.61 -5.37
C THR A 91 -6.90 -14.12 -6.69
N PRO A 92 -5.70 -14.72 -6.68
CA PRO A 92 -5.02 -15.12 -7.91
C PRO A 92 -5.87 -16.14 -8.68
N PRO A 93 -6.08 -15.96 -9.99
CA PRO A 93 -6.75 -16.94 -10.83
C PRO A 93 -5.87 -18.18 -11.00
N ARG A 94 -6.48 -19.29 -11.37
CA ARG A 94 -5.77 -20.58 -11.55
C ARG A 94 -4.99 -20.70 -12.86
N GLN A 95 -5.17 -19.74 -13.78
CA GLN A 95 -4.59 -19.74 -15.13
C GLN A 95 -4.40 -18.31 -15.62
N PRO A 96 -3.63 -18.08 -16.67
CA PRO A 96 -3.47 -16.76 -17.28
C PRO A 96 -4.81 -16.12 -17.63
N VAL A 97 -4.91 -14.81 -17.37
CA VAL A 97 -6.09 -13.99 -17.66
C VAL A 97 -5.70 -12.72 -18.41
N MET A 98 -6.68 -12.06 -19.00
CA MET A 98 -6.46 -10.76 -19.65
C MET A 98 -6.21 -9.67 -18.59
N LEU A 99 -5.12 -8.91 -18.73
CA LEU A 99 -4.71 -7.91 -17.74
C LEU A 99 -5.47 -6.57 -17.84
N ASN A 100 -6.42 -6.44 -18.74
CA ASN A 100 -7.26 -5.25 -18.87
C ASN A 100 -8.51 -5.27 -17.99
N ASP A 101 -8.72 -6.34 -17.23
CA ASP A 101 -9.86 -6.50 -16.31
C ASP A 101 -9.36 -6.99 -14.93
N TYR A 102 -9.14 -6.05 -14.04
CA TYR A 102 -8.64 -6.30 -12.69
C TYR A 102 -9.61 -7.10 -11.81
N SER A 103 -10.89 -7.20 -12.16
CA SER A 103 -11.87 -8.02 -11.43
C SER A 103 -11.54 -9.52 -11.48
N GLN A 104 -10.65 -9.94 -12.40
CA GLN A 104 -10.21 -11.32 -12.51
C GLN A 104 -9.23 -11.76 -11.41
N TRP A 105 -8.64 -10.81 -10.67
CA TRP A 105 -7.73 -11.10 -9.55
C TRP A 105 -7.97 -10.24 -8.30
N TRP A 106 -8.96 -9.37 -8.33
CA TRP A 106 -9.45 -8.66 -7.16
C TRP A 106 -10.91 -9.02 -6.92
N ALA A 107 -11.21 -9.53 -5.72
CA ALA A 107 -12.57 -9.87 -5.32
C ALA A 107 -12.99 -9.03 -4.11
N TRP A 108 -14.22 -8.52 -4.12
CA TRP A 108 -14.83 -7.98 -2.91
C TRP A 108 -15.13 -9.14 -1.95
N VAL A 109 -14.52 -9.11 -0.76
CA VAL A 109 -14.73 -10.12 0.28
C VAL A 109 -15.38 -9.45 1.50
N THR A 110 -16.61 -9.83 1.76
CA THR A 110 -17.34 -9.39 2.97
C THR A 110 -16.61 -9.87 4.22
N GLY A 111 -16.40 -8.95 5.17
CA GLY A 111 -15.67 -9.21 6.40
C GLY A 111 -14.14 -9.26 6.24
N ALA A 112 -13.61 -8.90 5.05
CA ALA A 112 -12.19 -8.63 4.93
C ALA A 112 -11.87 -7.24 5.47
N ASP A 113 -10.97 -7.17 6.43
CA ASP A 113 -10.50 -5.96 7.11
C ASP A 113 -9.04 -6.14 7.56
N TRP A 114 -8.52 -5.20 8.32
CA TRP A 114 -7.15 -5.23 8.80
C TRP A 114 -6.85 -6.40 9.76
N LYS A 115 -7.86 -6.93 10.48
CA LYS A 115 -7.73 -8.11 11.37
C LYS A 115 -7.89 -9.43 10.60
N HIS A 116 -8.65 -9.38 9.50
CA HIS A 116 -9.07 -10.52 8.70
C HIS A 116 -8.71 -10.28 7.22
N PRO A 117 -7.39 -10.24 6.86
CA PRO A 117 -6.94 -9.74 5.56
C PRO A 117 -7.40 -10.56 4.35
N GLN A 118 -7.80 -11.81 4.55
CA GLN A 118 -8.36 -12.67 3.49
C GLN A 118 -9.85 -12.98 3.69
N GLY A 119 -10.52 -12.26 4.60
CA GLY A 119 -11.90 -12.49 5.01
C GLY A 119 -12.04 -13.10 6.39
N PRO A 120 -13.29 -13.39 6.86
CA PRO A 120 -13.60 -13.71 8.25
C PRO A 120 -12.83 -14.88 8.87
N ASP A 121 -12.41 -15.85 8.04
CA ASP A 121 -11.68 -17.04 8.48
C ASP A 121 -10.16 -16.82 8.58
N SER A 122 -9.68 -15.62 8.25
CA SER A 122 -8.27 -15.26 8.34
C SER A 122 -7.95 -14.46 9.60
N SER A 123 -6.67 -14.37 9.97
CA SER A 123 -6.22 -13.67 11.18
C SER A 123 -4.82 -13.09 11.00
N ILE A 124 -4.55 -12.02 11.72
CA ILE A 124 -3.21 -11.41 11.84
C ILE A 124 -2.41 -11.91 13.05
N GLU A 125 -2.89 -12.91 13.80
CA GLU A 125 -2.29 -13.38 15.06
C GLU A 125 -0.78 -13.67 14.98
N LYS A 126 -0.30 -14.11 13.82
CA LYS A 126 1.13 -14.38 13.57
C LYS A 126 1.81 -13.35 12.68
N LEU A 127 1.14 -12.26 12.41
CA LEU A 127 1.56 -11.21 11.48
C LEU A 127 1.79 -9.85 12.17
N GLY A 128 2.10 -9.86 13.47
CA GLY A 128 2.21 -8.63 14.28
C GLY A 128 3.20 -7.62 13.71
N ASN A 129 4.34 -8.08 13.18
CA ASN A 129 5.38 -7.27 12.57
C ASN A 129 5.25 -7.13 11.03
N HIS A 130 4.13 -7.55 10.44
CA HIS A 130 3.82 -7.29 9.03
C HIS A 130 3.10 -5.94 8.87
N PRO A 131 3.19 -5.30 7.68
CA PRO A 131 2.42 -4.11 7.37
C PRO A 131 0.92 -4.35 7.55
N VAL A 132 0.22 -3.40 8.15
CA VAL A 132 -1.23 -3.42 8.20
C VAL A 132 -1.81 -3.18 6.80
N VAL A 133 -2.86 -3.93 6.45
CA VAL A 133 -3.53 -3.85 5.14
C VAL A 133 -5.00 -3.46 5.29
N HIS A 134 -5.71 -3.24 4.17
CA HIS A 134 -7.11 -2.78 4.11
C HIS A 134 -7.34 -1.46 4.85
N ILE A 135 -6.38 -0.54 4.73
CA ILE A 135 -6.39 0.78 5.35
C ILE A 135 -6.71 1.82 4.29
N ALA A 136 -7.77 2.58 4.49
CA ALA A 136 -8.09 3.75 3.68
C ALA A 136 -7.26 4.97 4.09
N PHE A 137 -7.25 6.01 3.26
CA PHE A 137 -6.55 7.26 3.57
C PHE A 137 -6.98 7.87 4.91
N GLU A 138 -8.29 7.85 5.20
CA GLU A 138 -8.82 8.37 6.48
C GLU A 138 -8.36 7.57 7.70
N ASP A 139 -8.22 6.24 7.55
CA ASP A 139 -7.71 5.37 8.61
C ASP A 139 -6.22 5.66 8.89
N ALA A 140 -5.43 5.81 7.83
CA ALA A 140 -4.01 6.17 7.94
C ALA A 140 -3.83 7.55 8.55
N GLN A 141 -4.69 8.52 8.21
CA GLN A 141 -4.67 9.87 8.79
C GLN A 141 -5.04 9.84 10.27
N ALA A 142 -6.06 9.07 10.66
CA ALA A 142 -6.47 8.93 12.06
C ALA A 142 -5.36 8.28 12.90
N TYR A 143 -4.72 7.23 12.38
CA TYR A 143 -3.55 6.62 13.04
C TYR A 143 -2.41 7.64 13.22
N ALA A 144 -2.05 8.37 12.15
CA ALA A 144 -0.97 9.33 12.20
C ALA A 144 -1.24 10.43 13.25
N GLN A 145 -2.47 10.96 13.30
CA GLN A 145 -2.87 11.96 14.30
C GLN A 145 -2.80 11.42 15.73
N TRP A 146 -3.30 10.20 15.96
CA TRP A 146 -3.19 9.55 17.28
C TRP A 146 -1.75 9.37 17.73
N ALA A 147 -0.86 8.99 16.79
CA ALA A 147 0.56 8.82 17.05
C ALA A 147 1.33 10.15 17.21
N GLY A 148 0.66 11.31 17.16
CA GLY A 148 1.32 12.63 17.19
C GLY A 148 2.11 12.94 15.92
N LYS A 149 1.71 12.36 14.78
CA LYS A 149 2.36 12.45 13.47
C LYS A 149 1.40 13.00 12.42
N ARG A 150 1.86 13.06 11.20
CA ARG A 150 1.07 13.29 9.98
C ARG A 150 1.53 12.35 8.88
N LEU A 151 0.74 12.21 7.86
CA LEU A 151 1.20 11.59 6.62
C LEU A 151 2.25 12.48 5.94
N PRO A 152 3.24 11.89 5.25
CA PRO A 152 4.19 12.66 4.46
C PRO A 152 3.49 13.31 3.26
N THR A 153 4.04 14.39 2.77
CA THR A 153 3.71 14.87 1.42
C THR A 153 4.36 13.95 0.39
N GLU A 154 3.90 14.00 -0.84
CA GLU A 154 4.47 13.24 -1.95
C GLU A 154 5.98 13.53 -2.10
N ALA A 155 6.39 14.79 -2.06
CA ALA A 155 7.79 15.18 -2.15
C ALA A 155 8.64 14.66 -0.97
N GLU A 156 8.11 14.66 0.25
CA GLU A 156 8.79 14.09 1.42
C GLU A 156 8.94 12.57 1.27
N TYR A 157 7.88 11.90 0.83
CA TYR A 157 7.93 10.46 0.59
C TYR A 157 8.95 10.08 -0.47
N GLU A 158 8.93 10.76 -1.62
CA GLU A 158 9.88 10.48 -2.70
C GLU A 158 11.32 10.77 -2.28
N LEU A 159 11.57 11.90 -1.59
CA LEU A 159 12.91 12.22 -1.06
C LEU A 159 13.43 11.11 -0.13
N ALA A 160 12.59 10.64 0.78
CA ALA A 160 12.94 9.56 1.70
C ALA A 160 13.17 8.23 0.96
N ALA A 161 12.24 7.84 0.07
CA ALA A 161 12.30 6.61 -0.68
C ALA A 161 13.56 6.51 -1.57
N ARG A 162 14.06 7.65 -2.08
CA ARG A 162 15.29 7.67 -2.89
C ARG A 162 16.57 7.38 -2.09
N GLY A 163 16.55 7.44 -0.76
CA GLY A 163 17.71 7.11 0.08
C GLY A 163 19.00 7.89 -0.27
N GLY A 164 18.88 9.10 -0.81
CA GLY A 164 20.01 9.90 -1.28
C GLY A 164 20.41 9.70 -2.75
N LEU A 165 19.84 8.73 -3.44
CA LEU A 165 20.06 8.49 -4.88
C LEU A 165 19.23 9.47 -5.71
N GLU A 166 19.77 9.88 -6.86
CA GLU A 166 19.07 10.79 -7.78
C GLU A 166 18.86 10.12 -9.14
N LYS A 167 17.68 10.33 -9.72
CA LYS A 167 17.31 9.87 -11.08
C LYS A 167 17.54 8.37 -11.32
N LYS A 168 17.42 7.56 -10.26
CA LYS A 168 17.49 6.10 -10.35
C LYS A 168 16.12 5.52 -10.65
N GLU A 169 16.10 4.36 -11.33
CA GLU A 169 14.87 3.67 -11.69
C GLU A 169 14.17 3.11 -10.44
N TYR A 170 14.95 2.55 -9.52
CA TYR A 170 14.47 2.02 -8.23
C TYR A 170 15.04 2.81 -7.06
N ALA A 171 14.43 2.68 -5.91
CA ALA A 171 14.92 3.25 -4.66
C ALA A 171 16.35 2.82 -4.27
N TRP A 172 16.83 1.71 -4.84
CA TRP A 172 18.16 1.13 -4.60
C TRP A 172 19.12 1.21 -5.80
N GLY A 173 18.73 1.77 -6.93
CA GLY A 173 19.61 1.92 -8.11
C GLY A 173 18.91 1.68 -9.44
N ASP A 174 19.64 1.18 -10.44
CA ASP A 174 19.14 0.99 -11.81
C ASP A 174 18.84 -0.49 -12.14
N GLU A 175 19.16 -1.44 -11.26
CA GLU A 175 18.92 -2.86 -11.47
C GLU A 175 17.80 -3.34 -10.53
N LEU A 176 16.80 -4.04 -11.08
CA LEU A 176 15.70 -4.60 -10.28
C LEU A 176 16.20 -5.57 -9.21
N THR A 177 17.13 -6.45 -9.60
CA THR A 177 17.73 -7.47 -8.72
C THR A 177 19.25 -7.41 -8.79
N PRO A 178 19.90 -6.41 -8.15
CA PRO A 178 21.36 -6.28 -8.20
C PRO A 178 22.03 -7.52 -7.64
N ASN A 179 22.94 -8.11 -8.43
CA ASN A 179 23.60 -9.38 -8.13
C ASN A 179 22.62 -10.53 -7.81
N GLY A 180 21.46 -10.54 -8.41
CA GLY A 180 20.41 -11.53 -8.17
C GLY A 180 19.69 -11.42 -6.82
N LYS A 181 19.89 -10.33 -6.08
CA LYS A 181 19.28 -10.10 -4.77
C LYS A 181 18.00 -9.29 -4.90
N PHE A 182 16.92 -9.78 -4.33
CA PHE A 182 15.69 -9.00 -4.19
C PHE A 182 15.88 -7.88 -3.16
N MET A 183 15.45 -6.68 -3.51
CA MET A 183 15.60 -5.48 -2.69
C MET A 183 14.28 -5.02 -2.07
N ALA A 184 13.16 -5.59 -2.50
CA ALA A 184 11.82 -5.34 -1.98
C ALA A 184 10.94 -6.58 -2.16
N ASN A 185 9.83 -6.63 -1.45
CA ASN A 185 8.79 -7.63 -1.65
C ASN A 185 7.86 -7.18 -2.78
N TYR A 186 7.83 -7.93 -3.86
CA TYR A 186 6.93 -7.71 -4.99
C TYR A 186 6.56 -9.04 -5.64
N PHE A 187 5.57 -9.04 -6.51
CA PHE A 187 5.12 -10.24 -7.21
C PHE A 187 6.20 -10.71 -8.21
N GLN A 188 6.62 -11.97 -8.11
CA GLN A 188 7.55 -12.61 -9.05
C GLN A 188 6.85 -13.68 -9.86
N GLY A 189 7.27 -13.87 -11.11
CA GLY A 189 6.70 -14.87 -12.00
C GLY A 189 5.59 -14.32 -12.89
N ALA A 190 4.57 -15.12 -13.15
CA ALA A 190 3.54 -14.79 -14.13
C ALA A 190 2.30 -14.18 -13.47
N PHE A 191 2.27 -12.84 -13.41
CA PHE A 191 1.14 -12.10 -12.85
C PHE A 191 -0.15 -12.31 -13.68
N PRO A 192 -1.32 -12.44 -13.05
CA PRO A 192 -1.60 -12.48 -11.60
C PRO A 192 -1.75 -13.89 -11.03
N TYR A 193 -1.46 -14.95 -11.80
CA TYR A 193 -1.85 -16.33 -11.48
C TYR A 193 -0.75 -17.17 -10.84
N LEU A 194 0.50 -16.79 -10.99
CA LEU A 194 1.64 -17.55 -10.47
C LEU A 194 2.68 -16.62 -9.86
N ASN A 195 2.68 -16.50 -8.53
CA ASN A 195 3.79 -15.89 -7.80
C ASN A 195 4.78 -16.99 -7.42
N SER A 196 6.03 -16.90 -7.89
CA SER A 196 7.08 -17.87 -7.56
C SER A 196 7.62 -17.72 -6.13
N GLY A 197 7.47 -16.54 -5.51
CA GLY A 197 7.97 -16.26 -4.17
C GLY A 197 9.49 -16.31 -4.05
N ASP A 198 10.20 -15.96 -5.11
CA ASP A 198 11.66 -16.02 -5.17
C ASP A 198 12.32 -15.05 -4.18
N ASP A 199 11.62 -14.00 -3.74
CA ASP A 199 12.05 -13.09 -2.66
C ASP A 199 11.86 -13.67 -1.24
N GLY A 200 11.25 -14.87 -1.13
CA GLY A 200 10.94 -15.56 0.11
C GLY A 200 9.52 -15.37 0.62
N PHE A 201 8.67 -14.60 -0.09
CA PHE A 201 7.33 -14.25 0.35
C PHE A 201 6.29 -14.39 -0.77
N ILE A 202 5.06 -14.79 -0.40
CA ILE A 202 3.92 -14.86 -1.33
C ILE A 202 2.95 -13.68 -1.09
N GLY A 203 2.88 -13.19 0.12
CA GLY A 203 2.06 -12.05 0.54
C GLY A 203 2.90 -10.92 1.10
N THR A 204 2.48 -10.32 2.20
CA THR A 204 3.29 -9.34 2.92
C THR A 204 4.51 -10.00 3.54
N SER A 205 5.61 -9.26 3.65
CA SER A 205 6.78 -9.65 4.43
C SER A 205 6.80 -8.94 5.78
N PRO A 206 7.48 -9.46 6.81
CA PRO A 206 7.80 -8.69 8.01
C PRO A 206 8.54 -7.40 7.63
N VAL A 207 8.25 -6.30 8.32
CA VAL A 207 9.03 -5.07 8.11
C VAL A 207 10.53 -5.30 8.37
N LYS A 208 11.39 -4.58 7.65
CA LYS A 208 12.86 -4.74 7.70
C LYS A 208 13.39 -6.09 7.16
N SER A 209 12.60 -6.80 6.34
CA SER A 209 13.07 -8.02 5.66
C SER A 209 14.12 -7.74 4.58
N PHE A 210 14.15 -6.54 4.05
CA PHE A 210 15.08 -6.11 3.00
C PHE A 210 16.05 -5.06 3.50
N SER A 211 17.13 -4.84 2.74
CA SER A 211 18.12 -3.81 3.08
C SER A 211 17.47 -2.42 2.99
N PRO A 212 17.78 -1.50 3.89
CA PRO A 212 17.27 -0.12 3.80
C PRO A 212 17.86 0.59 2.58
N ASN A 213 17.12 1.55 2.09
CA ASN A 213 17.53 2.49 1.04
C ASN A 213 18.18 3.76 1.62
#